data_89637bbd89d0da8444d9870e704b2c24
#
_entry.id   89637bbd89d0da8444d9870e704b2c24
#
_cell.length_a   1.000
_cell.length_b   1.000
_cell.length_c   1.000
_cell.angle_alpha   90.00
_cell.angle_beta   90.00
_cell.angle_gamma   90.00
#
_symmetry.space_group_name_H-M   'P 1'
#
loop_
_entity.id
_entity.type
_entity.pdbx_description
1 polymer ?
#
loop_
_entity_poly.entity_id
_entity_poly.type
_entity_poly.pdbx_seq_one_letter_code
_entity_poly.pdbx_strand_id
1 'polypeptide(L)'
;MLKHKRTLAGILAATMMLSMAACGGGSTSGGDSDAPEGPQDPNAAAAAGTLELTDWEKSSGIFNTDETDEELYEKAKEEGKVTVYSISSRVTKVAKAFAEKYPGIEVEPFDISTNELLEKVTREYDAGQHVADVVHIKDQDGTLYNEYVTARKFYNYKPADILSHIDEKYTSTQTPLYIELTQLFYNAEAYPDGSPVTNIWQLTEPEWKGRVLMQNPLDNLAWGSWITGFCVGDVPDQLAASYKELYGKDLELSDGCENAGYEFLKRLHDNEPIFTSSSDEIAESVGTKGQTNPPVGFCASSKLRKNEDNGWCLAPVNLEPTTGIPAINTLYVVGECEHPNAAKLYIRFMLGGVDGDLSGYKYFNTLGGWPVRDDIEPAEGSTPYSELHVSDFNVTDIYENINPVRDFWTLLG
;
A
#
# COMPACT_ATOMS: atom_id res chain seq x y z
N MET A 1 38.03 -31.24 41.46
CA MET A 1 39.05 -32.14 40.85
C MET A 1 38.86 -32.15 39.37
N LEU A 2 39.95 -31.85 38.68
CA LEU A 2 40.36 -31.95 37.26
C LEU A 2 39.54 -31.11 36.24
N LYS A 3 40.06 -30.01 35.76
CA LYS A 3 41.22 -29.64 34.88
C LYS A 3 40.94 -29.88 33.38
N HIS A 4 40.81 -28.73 32.67
CA HIS A 4 41.46 -28.28 31.44
C HIS A 4 41.37 -29.14 30.16
N LYS A 5 40.92 -28.52 29.06
CA LYS A 5 41.87 -28.07 27.98
C LYS A 5 41.21 -27.13 26.96
N ARG A 6 41.88 -25.98 26.78
CA ARG A 6 41.73 -25.05 25.66
C ARG A 6 42.40 -25.67 24.43
N THR A 7 41.86 -25.43 23.26
CA THR A 7 42.65 -25.39 22.03
C THR A 7 42.22 -24.23 21.14
N LEU A 8 43.19 -23.36 20.89
CA LEU A 8 43.22 -22.31 19.87
C LEU A 8 43.48 -22.90 18.51
N ALA A 9 42.99 -22.25 17.47
CA ALA A 9 43.61 -22.06 16.14
C ALA A 9 42.50 -21.67 15.17
N GLY A 10 42.60 -20.75 14.25
CA GLY A 10 43.65 -19.91 13.77
C GLY A 10 43.06 -18.98 12.71
N ILE A 11 43.55 -17.79 12.71
CA ILE A 11 43.25 -16.70 11.77
C ILE A 11 43.89 -17.04 10.42
N LEU A 12 43.12 -16.93 9.34
CA LEU A 12 43.67 -16.79 8.00
C LEU A 12 43.24 -15.46 7.38
N ALA A 13 44.14 -14.50 7.44
CA ALA A 13 44.08 -13.26 6.69
C ALA A 13 44.60 -13.50 5.26
N ALA A 14 43.78 -13.24 4.26
CA ALA A 14 44.23 -13.18 2.87
C ALA A 14 44.31 -11.71 2.43
N THR A 15 45.52 -11.21 2.39
CA THR A 15 45.94 -9.94 1.78
C THR A 15 45.86 -10.03 0.28
N MET A 16 45.08 -9.20 -0.42
CA MET A 16 45.22 -8.96 -1.84
C MET A 16 45.88 -7.61 -2.08
N MET A 17 47.03 -7.69 -2.79
CA MET A 17 47.86 -6.56 -3.17
C MET A 17 47.21 -5.74 -4.31
N LEU A 18 47.27 -4.41 -4.14
CA LEU A 18 47.13 -3.45 -5.22
C LEU A 18 48.34 -3.58 -6.18
N SER A 19 48.04 -3.63 -7.47
CA SER A 19 49.02 -3.28 -8.51
C SER A 19 48.49 -2.11 -9.33
N MET A 20 49.05 -0.92 -9.09
CA MET A 20 48.94 0.23 -9.99
C MET A 20 49.88 0.00 -11.19
N ALA A 21 49.33 0.19 -12.38
CA ALA A 21 50.16 0.53 -13.55
C ALA A 21 49.49 1.66 -14.32
N ALA A 22 50.14 2.79 -14.34
CA ALA A 22 49.80 3.95 -15.18
C ALA A 22 50.48 3.77 -16.54
N CYS A 23 49.81 4.12 -17.64
CA CYS A 23 50.23 5.06 -18.68
C CYS A 23 49.48 4.88 -20.01
N GLY A 24 48.94 6.00 -20.53
CA GLY A 24 49.06 6.34 -21.93
C GLY A 24 47.87 6.24 -22.85
N GLY A 25 47.13 7.31 -22.98
CA GLY A 25 46.66 7.97 -24.20
C GLY A 25 45.94 7.17 -25.29
N GLY A 26 44.66 7.58 -25.57
CA GLY A 26 44.01 7.28 -26.83
C GLY A 26 42.48 7.32 -26.72
N SER A 27 41.89 8.40 -27.25
CA SER A 27 40.44 8.61 -27.38
C SER A 27 39.82 7.55 -28.29
N THR A 28 38.81 6.83 -27.81
CA THR A 28 37.68 6.34 -28.62
C THR A 28 36.49 6.12 -27.72
N SER A 29 35.35 6.73 -28.13
CA SER A 29 34.02 6.63 -27.59
C SER A 29 33.51 5.18 -27.54
N GLY A 30 33.01 4.77 -26.39
CA GLY A 30 32.34 3.48 -26.17
C GLY A 30 32.31 3.22 -24.67
N GLY A 31 31.40 3.86 -23.96
CA GLY A 31 31.21 3.61 -22.54
C GLY A 31 30.13 2.52 -22.35
N ASP A 32 30.56 1.25 -22.25
CA ASP A 32 29.77 0.27 -21.54
C ASP A 32 29.96 0.54 -20.05
N SER A 33 28.94 1.15 -19.44
CA SER A 33 28.80 1.19 -17.99
C SER A 33 28.08 -0.06 -17.54
N ASP A 34 28.83 -1.14 -17.25
CA ASP A 34 28.35 -2.25 -16.43
C ASP A 34 28.15 -1.75 -14.97
N ALA A 35 27.11 -0.95 -14.76
CA ALA A 35 26.48 -0.86 -13.44
C ALA A 35 25.56 -2.09 -13.35
N PRO A 36 25.52 -2.82 -12.23
CA PRO A 36 24.53 -3.89 -12.06
C PRO A 36 23.15 -3.24 -12.26
N GLU A 37 22.44 -3.69 -13.29
CA GLU A 37 21.05 -3.31 -13.50
C GLU A 37 20.28 -3.70 -12.23
N GLY A 38 19.62 -2.72 -11.61
CA GLY A 38 18.70 -2.98 -10.50
C GLY A 38 17.58 -3.93 -10.92
N PRO A 39 16.77 -4.43 -9.98
CA PRO A 39 15.69 -5.36 -10.29
C PRO A 39 14.78 -4.75 -11.36
N GLN A 40 14.67 -5.45 -12.51
CA GLN A 40 13.88 -4.98 -13.65
C GLN A 40 12.41 -5.33 -13.45
N ASP A 41 11.50 -4.40 -13.83
CA ASP A 41 10.06 -4.68 -13.92
C ASP A 41 9.83 -5.79 -14.95
N PRO A 42 9.28 -6.96 -14.57
CA PRO A 42 9.06 -8.07 -15.50
C PRO A 42 8.06 -7.73 -16.61
N ASN A 43 7.07 -6.84 -16.39
CA ASN A 43 6.17 -6.40 -17.43
C ASN A 43 6.88 -5.52 -18.47
N ALA A 44 7.73 -4.59 -18.04
CA ALA A 44 8.51 -3.75 -18.93
C ALA A 44 9.51 -4.59 -19.73
N ALA A 45 10.20 -5.53 -19.08
CA ALA A 45 11.14 -6.42 -19.73
C ALA A 45 10.47 -7.39 -20.72
N ALA A 46 9.26 -7.88 -20.40
CA ALA A 46 8.47 -8.71 -21.31
C ALA A 46 8.01 -7.91 -22.54
N ALA A 47 7.50 -6.70 -22.33
CA ALA A 47 7.08 -5.79 -23.41
C ALA A 47 8.26 -5.41 -24.35
N ALA A 48 9.44 -5.22 -23.79
CA ALA A 48 10.68 -4.97 -24.54
C ALA A 48 11.26 -6.22 -25.23
N GLY A 49 10.73 -7.41 -24.92
CA GLY A 49 11.23 -8.68 -25.43
C GLY A 49 12.62 -9.06 -24.90
N THR A 50 13.03 -8.49 -23.78
CA THR A 50 14.31 -8.75 -23.10
C THR A 50 14.20 -9.79 -21.99
N LEU A 51 12.96 -10.14 -21.58
CA LEU A 51 12.71 -11.13 -20.55
C LEU A 51 12.77 -12.56 -21.11
N GLU A 52 13.60 -13.40 -20.52
CA GLU A 52 13.50 -14.84 -20.74
C GLU A 52 12.32 -15.40 -19.94
N LEU A 53 11.28 -15.84 -20.65
CA LEU A 53 10.06 -16.34 -20.04
C LEU A 53 10.22 -17.79 -19.57
N THR A 54 9.69 -18.09 -18.38
CA THR A 54 9.53 -19.45 -17.87
C THR A 54 8.46 -20.20 -18.67
N ASP A 55 8.36 -21.51 -18.49
CA ASP A 55 7.33 -22.33 -19.16
C ASP A 55 5.93 -21.97 -18.63
N TRP A 56 5.81 -21.63 -17.34
CA TRP A 56 4.56 -21.16 -16.75
C TRP A 56 4.15 -19.81 -17.33
N GLU A 57 5.07 -18.84 -17.44
CA GLU A 57 4.77 -17.51 -18.02
C GLU A 57 4.30 -17.61 -19.47
N LYS A 58 4.88 -18.52 -20.26
CA LYS A 58 4.43 -18.79 -21.63
C LYS A 58 3.05 -19.45 -21.68
N SER A 59 2.81 -20.45 -20.84
CA SER A 59 1.55 -21.20 -20.86
C SER A 59 0.38 -20.41 -20.24
N SER A 60 0.64 -19.63 -19.20
CA SER A 60 -0.37 -18.77 -18.55
C SER A 60 -0.76 -17.55 -19.38
N GLY A 61 0.16 -17.10 -20.26
CA GLY A 61 0.00 -15.85 -20.99
C GLY A 61 -0.14 -14.65 -20.05
N ILE A 62 0.60 -14.64 -18.93
CA ILE A 62 0.47 -13.61 -17.89
C ILE A 62 0.78 -12.19 -18.39
N PHE A 63 1.61 -12.07 -19.42
CA PHE A 63 1.94 -10.79 -20.05
C PHE A 63 1.05 -10.45 -21.26
N ASN A 64 0.04 -11.29 -21.57
CA ASN A 64 -0.93 -10.96 -22.61
C ASN A 64 -1.96 -9.98 -22.04
N THR A 65 -2.06 -8.81 -22.67
CA THR A 65 -2.89 -7.69 -22.21
C THR A 65 -4.23 -7.57 -22.96
N ASP A 66 -4.39 -8.32 -24.06
CA ASP A 66 -5.49 -8.14 -25.02
C ASP A 66 -6.57 -9.22 -24.91
N GLU A 67 -6.47 -10.14 -23.93
CA GLU A 67 -7.47 -11.21 -23.75
C GLU A 67 -8.81 -10.64 -23.29
N THR A 68 -9.89 -11.10 -23.93
CA THR A 68 -11.26 -10.75 -23.57
C THR A 68 -11.77 -11.58 -22.39
N ASP A 69 -12.85 -11.12 -21.74
CA ASP A 69 -13.52 -11.87 -20.68
C ASP A 69 -14.01 -13.22 -21.18
N GLU A 70 -14.53 -13.31 -22.41
CA GLU A 70 -15.04 -14.53 -23.02
C GLU A 70 -13.93 -15.55 -23.25
N GLU A 71 -12.79 -15.12 -23.80
CA GLU A 71 -11.62 -15.97 -24.03
C GLU A 71 -11.05 -16.52 -22.73
N LEU A 72 -10.94 -15.67 -21.71
CA LEU A 72 -10.49 -16.07 -20.38
C LEU A 72 -11.48 -17.00 -19.71
N TYR A 73 -12.79 -16.76 -19.85
CA TYR A 73 -13.81 -17.60 -19.23
C TYR A 73 -13.79 -19.03 -19.78
N GLU A 74 -13.62 -19.22 -21.09
CA GLU A 74 -13.51 -20.57 -21.66
C GLU A 74 -12.32 -21.33 -21.10
N LYS A 75 -11.16 -20.69 -20.96
CA LYS A 75 -9.97 -21.29 -20.34
C LYS A 75 -10.13 -21.52 -18.84
N ALA A 76 -10.69 -20.54 -18.12
CA ALA A 76 -10.90 -20.62 -16.68
C ALA A 76 -11.91 -21.73 -16.28
N LYS A 77 -12.88 -22.04 -17.14
CA LYS A 77 -13.79 -23.20 -16.91
C LYS A 77 -13.04 -24.53 -16.94
N GLU A 78 -11.98 -24.65 -17.75
CA GLU A 78 -11.15 -25.85 -17.77
C GLU A 78 -10.33 -25.98 -16.49
N GLU A 79 -9.90 -24.84 -15.91
CA GLU A 79 -9.21 -24.75 -14.62
C GLU A 79 -10.18 -25.01 -13.45
N GLY A 80 -11.43 -24.57 -13.56
CA GLY A 80 -12.54 -24.90 -12.68
C GLY A 80 -12.53 -24.24 -11.30
N LYS A 81 -11.48 -23.50 -10.93
CA LYS A 81 -11.30 -22.90 -9.60
C LYS A 81 -10.49 -21.62 -9.65
N VAL A 82 -10.67 -20.75 -8.62
CA VAL A 82 -9.76 -19.66 -8.28
C VAL A 82 -9.70 -19.46 -6.76
N THR A 83 -8.51 -19.40 -6.20
CA THR A 83 -8.25 -19.14 -4.77
C THR A 83 -7.78 -17.70 -4.59
N VAL A 84 -8.46 -16.95 -3.73
CA VAL A 84 -8.25 -15.50 -3.56
C VAL A 84 -7.88 -15.17 -2.13
N TYR A 85 -6.69 -14.64 -1.90
CA TYR A 85 -6.28 -14.06 -0.62
C TYR A 85 -6.49 -12.56 -0.64
N SER A 86 -7.23 -12.03 0.34
CA SER A 86 -7.63 -10.64 0.37
C SER A 86 -7.57 -10.06 1.77
N ILE A 87 -7.11 -8.81 1.86
CA ILE A 87 -7.15 -8.01 3.09
C ILE A 87 -8.52 -7.37 3.33
N SER A 88 -9.53 -7.70 2.54
CA SER A 88 -10.87 -7.10 2.61
C SER A 88 -11.95 -8.15 2.81
N SER A 89 -12.74 -7.98 3.87
CA SER A 89 -13.92 -8.82 4.13
C SER A 89 -14.96 -8.82 3.00
N ARG A 90 -14.85 -7.92 2.04
CA ARG A 90 -15.68 -7.87 0.83
C ARG A 90 -15.42 -9.04 -0.12
N VAL A 91 -14.27 -9.72 0.02
CA VAL A 91 -13.87 -10.85 -0.85
C VAL A 91 -14.95 -11.91 -0.95
N THR A 92 -15.66 -12.24 0.13
CA THR A 92 -16.75 -13.22 0.12
C THR A 92 -17.94 -12.78 -0.76
N LYS A 93 -18.26 -11.47 -0.76
CA LYS A 93 -19.33 -10.91 -1.60
C LYS A 93 -18.93 -10.91 -3.07
N VAL A 94 -17.66 -10.54 -3.35
CA VAL A 94 -17.10 -10.57 -4.70
C VAL A 94 -17.07 -11.99 -5.24
N ALA A 95 -16.61 -12.96 -4.45
CA ALA A 95 -16.57 -14.37 -4.82
C ALA A 95 -17.95 -14.92 -5.22
N LYS A 96 -18.99 -14.58 -4.43
CA LYS A 96 -20.37 -14.96 -4.76
C LYS A 96 -20.83 -14.35 -6.10
N ALA A 97 -20.58 -13.05 -6.30
CA ALA A 97 -20.99 -12.36 -7.52
C ALA A 97 -20.21 -12.87 -8.75
N PHE A 98 -18.94 -13.25 -8.58
CA PHE A 98 -18.15 -13.88 -9.64
C PHE A 98 -18.70 -15.24 -10.05
N ALA A 99 -18.99 -16.11 -9.08
CA ALA A 99 -19.54 -17.43 -9.35
C ALA A 99 -20.96 -17.38 -10.00
N GLU A 100 -21.73 -16.32 -9.71
CA GLU A 100 -23.02 -16.07 -10.36
C GLU A 100 -22.83 -15.64 -11.83
N LYS A 101 -21.82 -14.81 -12.14
CA LYS A 101 -21.51 -14.34 -13.50
C LYS A 101 -20.82 -15.41 -14.34
N TYR A 102 -19.93 -16.19 -13.74
CA TYR A 102 -19.08 -17.17 -14.41
C TYR A 102 -19.30 -18.58 -13.83
N PRO A 103 -20.46 -19.22 -14.10
CA PRO A 103 -20.77 -20.53 -13.58
C PRO A 103 -19.77 -21.59 -14.07
N GLY A 104 -19.41 -22.51 -13.19
CA GLY A 104 -18.44 -23.58 -13.46
C GLY A 104 -17.03 -23.29 -12.95
N ILE A 105 -16.81 -22.10 -12.35
CA ILE A 105 -15.57 -21.77 -11.67
C ILE A 105 -15.86 -21.61 -10.18
N GLU A 106 -15.27 -22.48 -9.35
CA GLU A 106 -15.35 -22.38 -7.90
C GLU A 106 -14.44 -21.24 -7.40
N VAL A 107 -14.93 -20.41 -6.48
CA VAL A 107 -14.12 -19.37 -5.85
C VAL A 107 -13.90 -19.72 -4.39
N GLU A 108 -12.65 -19.80 -3.97
CA GLU A 108 -12.24 -19.99 -2.58
C GLU A 108 -11.66 -18.70 -1.99
N PRO A 109 -12.46 -17.87 -1.28
CA PRO A 109 -12.03 -16.59 -0.75
C PRO A 109 -11.49 -16.71 0.68
N PHE A 110 -10.38 -16.03 0.96
CA PHE A 110 -9.80 -15.88 2.29
C PHE A 110 -9.72 -14.40 2.67
N ASP A 111 -10.33 -14.04 3.80
CA ASP A 111 -10.23 -12.72 4.43
C ASP A 111 -9.18 -12.81 5.53
N ILE A 112 -7.99 -12.26 5.28
CA ILE A 112 -6.83 -12.36 6.18
C ILE A 112 -6.07 -11.04 6.24
N SER A 113 -5.35 -10.78 7.34
CA SER A 113 -4.59 -9.56 7.52
C SER A 113 -3.39 -9.48 6.56
N THR A 114 -2.87 -8.26 6.32
CA THR A 114 -1.71 -8.03 5.44
C THR A 114 -0.51 -8.91 5.82
N ASN A 115 -0.15 -8.91 7.10
CA ASN A 115 1.01 -9.68 7.57
C ASN A 115 0.79 -11.20 7.40
N GLU A 116 -0.39 -11.68 7.76
CA GLU A 116 -0.76 -13.10 7.63
C GLU A 116 -0.78 -13.52 6.15
N LEU A 117 -1.26 -12.66 5.25
CA LEU A 117 -1.29 -12.90 3.81
C LEU A 117 0.13 -13.08 3.27
N LEU A 118 1.01 -12.12 3.53
CA LEU A 118 2.39 -12.16 3.04
C LEU A 118 3.16 -13.35 3.61
N GLU A 119 3.02 -13.62 4.91
CA GLU A 119 3.64 -14.79 5.55
C GLU A 119 3.14 -16.10 4.93
N LYS A 120 1.81 -16.21 4.70
CA LYS A 120 1.19 -17.40 4.13
C LYS A 120 1.65 -17.64 2.69
N VAL A 121 1.57 -16.63 1.84
CA VAL A 121 1.98 -16.76 0.43
C VAL A 121 3.48 -17.07 0.32
N THR A 122 4.32 -16.37 1.10
CA THR A 122 5.77 -16.61 1.08
C THR A 122 6.09 -18.04 1.49
N ARG A 123 5.50 -18.53 2.57
CA ARG A 123 5.70 -19.90 3.05
C ARG A 123 5.23 -20.94 2.05
N GLU A 124 4.10 -20.73 1.41
CA GLU A 124 3.56 -21.62 0.38
C GLU A 124 4.46 -21.64 -0.84
N TYR A 125 4.89 -20.46 -1.34
CA TYR A 125 5.79 -20.32 -2.46
C TYR A 125 7.15 -21.01 -2.21
N ASP A 126 7.77 -20.77 -1.06
CA ASP A 126 9.06 -21.37 -0.68
C ASP A 126 8.96 -22.91 -0.50
N ALA A 127 7.77 -23.44 -0.22
CA ALA A 127 7.48 -24.87 -0.15
C ALA A 127 7.12 -25.47 -1.53
N GLY A 128 7.11 -24.67 -2.61
CA GLY A 128 6.66 -25.10 -3.94
C GLY A 128 5.16 -25.40 -3.99
N GLN A 129 4.37 -24.75 -3.13
CA GLN A 129 2.92 -24.86 -3.08
C GLN A 129 2.31 -23.52 -3.51
N HIS A 130 1.67 -23.48 -4.66
CA HIS A 130 1.11 -22.27 -5.25
C HIS A 130 -0.41 -22.28 -5.05
N VAL A 131 -0.85 -22.16 -3.77
CA VAL A 131 -2.27 -22.33 -3.37
C VAL A 131 -3.11 -21.13 -3.78
N ALA A 132 -2.58 -19.92 -3.58
CA ALA A 132 -3.29 -18.71 -3.98
C ALA A 132 -3.09 -18.45 -5.47
N ASP A 133 -4.18 -18.06 -6.17
CA ASP A 133 -4.13 -17.62 -7.57
C ASP A 133 -4.13 -16.08 -7.64
N VAL A 134 -4.91 -15.42 -6.77
CA VAL A 134 -5.04 -13.97 -6.72
C VAL A 134 -4.74 -13.44 -5.33
N VAL A 135 -4.00 -12.35 -5.27
CA VAL A 135 -3.77 -11.56 -4.06
C VAL A 135 -4.38 -10.17 -4.24
N HIS A 136 -5.23 -9.77 -3.27
CA HIS A 136 -5.74 -8.41 -3.11
C HIS A 136 -5.14 -7.80 -1.84
N ILE A 137 -4.27 -6.82 -2.01
CA ILE A 137 -3.45 -6.23 -0.93
C ILE A 137 -3.16 -4.76 -1.22
N LYS A 138 -2.43 -4.08 -0.35
CA LYS A 138 -1.91 -2.72 -0.55
C LYS A 138 -0.40 -2.73 -0.57
N ASP A 139 0.20 -2.06 -1.54
CA ASP A 139 1.64 -1.78 -1.55
C ASP A 139 1.86 -0.32 -1.15
N GLN A 140 2.04 -0.07 0.14
CA GLN A 140 2.19 1.28 0.67
C GLN A 140 3.66 1.69 0.87
N ASP A 141 4.57 0.72 0.88
CA ASP A 141 6.00 0.92 1.12
C ASP A 141 6.89 0.41 -0.01
N GLY A 142 6.31 -0.06 -1.12
CA GLY A 142 7.06 -0.61 -2.23
C GLY A 142 7.60 -2.03 -2.02
N THR A 143 7.35 -2.65 -0.87
CA THR A 143 7.81 -4.03 -0.59
C THR A 143 7.31 -5.02 -1.63
N LEU A 144 6.02 -4.93 -2.01
CA LEU A 144 5.45 -5.88 -2.96
C LEU A 144 6.10 -5.76 -4.33
N TYR A 145 6.32 -4.53 -4.80
CA TYR A 145 7.03 -4.32 -6.05
C TYR A 145 8.48 -4.80 -5.98
N ASN A 146 9.23 -4.35 -4.97
CA ASN A 146 10.67 -4.60 -4.89
C ASN A 146 11.03 -6.05 -4.53
N GLU A 147 10.20 -6.76 -3.75
CA GLU A 147 10.54 -8.09 -3.24
C GLU A 147 9.69 -9.22 -3.83
N TYR A 148 8.50 -8.91 -4.36
CA TYR A 148 7.60 -9.94 -4.90
C TYR A 148 7.45 -9.83 -6.42
N VAL A 149 7.21 -8.64 -6.97
CA VAL A 149 7.03 -8.47 -8.42
C VAL A 149 8.35 -8.67 -9.16
N THR A 150 9.43 -8.01 -8.73
CA THR A 150 10.76 -8.18 -9.35
C THR A 150 11.30 -9.60 -9.21
N ALA A 151 10.93 -10.30 -8.12
CA ALA A 151 11.27 -11.71 -7.90
C ALA A 151 10.32 -12.69 -8.60
N ARG A 152 9.34 -12.19 -9.37
CA ARG A 152 8.33 -13.00 -10.10
C ARG A 152 7.49 -13.90 -9.20
N LYS A 153 7.36 -13.56 -7.92
CA LYS A 153 6.42 -14.21 -6.99
C LYS A 153 5.01 -13.69 -7.20
N PHE A 154 4.89 -12.41 -7.56
CA PHE A 154 3.64 -11.76 -7.95
C PHE A 154 3.77 -11.15 -9.35
N TYR A 155 2.67 -11.15 -10.09
CA TYR A 155 2.59 -10.57 -11.41
C TYR A 155 1.49 -9.52 -11.48
N ASN A 156 1.84 -8.38 -12.08
CA ASN A 156 0.88 -7.36 -12.48
C ASN A 156 0.21 -7.80 -13.78
N TYR A 157 -0.99 -8.38 -13.71
CA TYR A 157 -1.79 -8.59 -14.90
C TYR A 157 -2.39 -7.25 -15.34
N LYS A 158 -2.07 -6.83 -16.56
CA LYS A 158 -2.41 -5.49 -17.08
C LYS A 158 -3.36 -5.58 -18.28
N PRO A 159 -4.69 -5.77 -18.08
CA PRO A 159 -5.66 -5.77 -19.17
C PRO A 159 -5.72 -4.39 -19.83
N ALA A 160 -5.29 -4.27 -21.10
CA ALA A 160 -5.05 -3.01 -21.78
C ALA A 160 -6.32 -2.16 -21.93
N ASP A 161 -7.45 -2.81 -22.19
CA ASP A 161 -8.76 -2.16 -22.32
C ASP A 161 -9.17 -1.45 -21.02
N ILE A 162 -9.00 -2.08 -19.86
CA ILE A 162 -9.35 -1.53 -18.55
C ILE A 162 -8.33 -0.49 -18.10
N LEU A 163 -7.03 -0.80 -18.23
CA LEU A 163 -5.97 0.07 -17.75
C LEU A 163 -5.82 1.35 -18.57
N SER A 164 -6.36 1.42 -19.80
CA SER A 164 -6.43 2.65 -20.58
C SER A 164 -7.25 3.76 -19.90
N HIS A 165 -8.09 3.42 -18.91
CA HIS A 165 -8.87 4.33 -18.09
C HIS A 165 -8.21 4.68 -16.75
N ILE A 166 -6.94 4.33 -16.56
CA ILE A 166 -6.20 4.59 -15.31
C ILE A 166 -4.93 5.37 -15.62
N ASP A 167 -4.66 6.44 -14.87
CA ASP A 167 -3.44 7.23 -14.98
C ASP A 167 -2.20 6.33 -14.81
N GLU A 168 -1.21 6.49 -15.69
CA GLU A 168 0.03 5.69 -15.72
C GLU A 168 0.79 5.73 -14.37
N LYS A 169 0.70 6.84 -13.63
CA LYS A 169 1.31 6.95 -12.30
C LYS A 169 0.84 5.86 -11.31
N TYR A 170 -0.37 5.33 -11.49
CA TYR A 170 -0.93 4.26 -10.65
C TYR A 170 -0.67 2.86 -11.20
N THR A 171 -0.33 2.73 -12.49
CA THR A 171 -0.18 1.42 -13.16
C THR A 171 1.27 1.02 -13.38
N SER A 172 2.23 1.91 -13.11
CA SER A 172 3.66 1.65 -13.37
C SER A 172 4.16 0.42 -12.63
N THR A 173 3.85 0.27 -11.34
CA THR A 173 4.37 -0.78 -10.46
C THR A 173 3.32 -1.80 -10.00
N GLN A 174 2.04 -1.62 -10.32
CA GLN A 174 0.95 -2.42 -9.77
C GLN A 174 -0.28 -2.46 -10.68
N THR A 175 -1.24 -3.34 -10.38
CA THR A 175 -2.59 -3.35 -10.96
C THR A 175 -3.57 -2.76 -9.96
N PRO A 176 -3.86 -1.45 -10.03
CA PRO A 176 -4.60 -0.75 -8.99
C PRO A 176 -6.11 -1.01 -9.12
N LEU A 177 -6.79 -1.18 -8.00
CA LEU A 177 -8.23 -1.38 -7.91
C LEU A 177 -8.97 -0.10 -7.50
N TYR A 178 -8.58 0.51 -6.38
CA TYR A 178 -9.14 1.75 -5.85
C TYR A 178 -8.21 2.36 -4.82
N ILE A 179 -8.41 3.64 -4.48
CA ILE A 179 -7.63 4.37 -3.49
C ILE A 179 -8.43 4.46 -2.18
N GLU A 180 -7.76 4.23 -1.06
CA GLU A 180 -8.17 4.62 0.28
C GLU A 180 -7.14 5.59 0.87
N LEU A 181 -7.52 6.30 1.93
CA LEU A 181 -6.61 7.13 2.72
C LEU A 181 -6.56 6.61 4.16
N THR A 182 -5.42 6.74 4.82
CA THR A 182 -5.38 6.81 6.28
C THR A 182 -5.65 8.26 6.63
N GLN A 183 -6.90 8.56 7.03
CA GLN A 183 -7.44 9.90 7.17
C GLN A 183 -7.87 10.18 8.61
N LEU A 184 -7.78 11.45 9.03
CA LEU A 184 -8.30 11.87 10.32
C LEU A 184 -9.82 11.97 10.29
N PHE A 185 -10.45 11.50 11.38
CA PHE A 185 -11.89 11.58 11.61
C PHE A 185 -12.21 12.28 12.91
N TYR A 186 -13.37 12.93 12.93
CA TYR A 186 -13.95 13.55 14.11
C TYR A 186 -15.42 13.14 14.28
N ASN A 187 -16.01 13.46 15.41
CA ASN A 187 -17.41 13.19 15.73
C ASN A 187 -18.28 14.38 15.32
N ALA A 188 -19.09 14.23 14.27
CA ALA A 188 -19.92 15.32 13.74
C ALA A 188 -21.09 15.72 14.64
N GLU A 189 -21.52 14.85 15.58
CA GLU A 189 -22.56 15.22 16.57
C GLU A 189 -21.98 16.15 17.64
N ALA A 190 -20.76 15.90 18.10
CA ALA A 190 -20.09 16.72 19.11
C ALA A 190 -19.57 18.05 18.52
N TYR A 191 -19.22 18.06 17.24
CA TYR A 191 -18.72 19.24 16.52
C TYR A 191 -19.59 19.54 15.29
N PRO A 192 -20.83 20.07 15.51
CA PRO A 192 -21.79 20.26 14.42
C PRO A 192 -21.41 21.41 13.46
N ASP A 193 -20.55 22.32 13.88
CA ASP A 193 -20.06 23.44 13.06
C ASP A 193 -18.87 23.06 12.14
N GLY A 194 -18.40 21.79 12.21
CA GLY A 194 -17.29 21.27 11.43
C GLY A 194 -16.17 20.70 12.30
N SER A 195 -15.07 20.30 11.65
CA SER A 195 -13.93 19.71 12.33
C SER A 195 -13.29 20.66 13.35
N PRO A 196 -12.98 20.20 14.57
CA PRO A 196 -12.24 20.98 15.56
C PRO A 196 -10.75 21.15 15.20
N VAL A 197 -10.28 20.46 14.16
CA VAL A 197 -8.89 20.47 13.68
C VAL A 197 -8.92 20.69 12.17
N THR A 198 -8.16 21.63 11.66
CA THR A 198 -8.03 21.92 10.23
C THR A 198 -6.60 21.79 9.71
N ASN A 199 -5.64 21.79 10.63
CA ASN A 199 -4.22 21.68 10.32
C ASN A 199 -3.60 20.59 11.18
N ILE A 200 -2.73 19.77 10.59
CA ILE A 200 -2.15 18.61 11.25
C ILE A 200 -1.34 18.98 12.50
N TRP A 201 -0.72 20.17 12.53
CA TRP A 201 0.07 20.65 13.66
C TRP A 201 -0.77 20.89 14.92
N GLN A 202 -2.07 21.17 14.78
CA GLN A 202 -2.96 21.30 15.93
C GLN A 202 -3.04 20.02 16.76
N LEU A 203 -2.84 18.85 16.15
CA LEU A 203 -2.80 17.56 16.86
C LEU A 203 -1.63 17.46 17.85
N THR A 204 -0.64 18.34 17.74
CA THR A 204 0.52 18.41 18.65
C THR A 204 0.32 19.42 19.78
N GLU A 205 -0.82 20.10 19.84
CA GLU A 205 -1.15 21.06 20.88
C GLU A 205 -1.64 20.36 22.17
N PRO A 206 -1.47 21.01 23.35
CA PRO A 206 -1.88 20.43 24.63
C PRO A 206 -3.37 20.06 24.71
N GLU A 207 -4.22 20.71 23.93
CA GLU A 207 -5.66 20.40 23.85
C GLU A 207 -5.92 18.96 23.40
N TRP A 208 -5.06 18.45 22.52
CA TRP A 208 -5.18 17.10 21.94
C TRP A 208 -4.33 16.05 22.63
N LYS A 209 -3.67 16.40 23.73
CA LYS A 209 -2.85 15.46 24.48
C LYS A 209 -3.70 14.28 25.00
N GLY A 210 -3.31 13.05 24.62
CA GLY A 210 -4.03 11.83 24.96
C GLY A 210 -5.42 11.71 24.32
N ARG A 211 -5.65 12.39 23.18
CA ARG A 211 -6.94 12.39 22.48
C ARG A 211 -6.85 12.13 20.99
N VAL A 212 -5.67 11.82 20.47
CA VAL A 212 -5.46 11.40 19.09
C VAL A 212 -5.34 9.89 19.06
N LEU A 213 -6.22 9.19 18.35
CA LEU A 213 -6.20 7.74 18.19
C LEU A 213 -5.51 7.35 16.90
N MET A 214 -4.65 6.34 16.95
CA MET A 214 -3.98 5.75 15.79
C MET A 214 -3.57 4.30 16.11
N GLN A 215 -3.13 3.53 15.12
CA GLN A 215 -2.46 2.27 15.41
C GLN A 215 -0.96 2.51 15.63
N ASN A 216 -0.31 1.62 16.38
CA ASN A 216 1.13 1.74 16.61
C ASN A 216 1.90 1.48 15.30
N PRO A 217 2.74 2.42 14.85
CA PRO A 217 3.52 2.27 13.62
C PRO A 217 4.54 1.12 13.64
N LEU A 218 4.90 0.62 14.82
CA LEU A 218 5.85 -0.49 14.96
C LEU A 218 5.18 -1.86 14.76
N ASP A 219 3.88 -1.96 15.01
CA ASP A 219 3.14 -3.23 14.98
C ASP A 219 2.56 -3.55 13.60
N ASN A 220 2.49 -2.56 12.71
CA ASN A 220 1.83 -2.68 11.42
C ASN A 220 2.62 -1.96 10.34
N LEU A 221 2.95 -2.67 9.26
CA LEU A 221 3.74 -2.14 8.14
C LEU A 221 3.07 -0.92 7.48
N ALA A 222 1.75 -0.97 7.28
CA ALA A 222 1.00 0.14 6.68
C ALA A 222 1.09 1.43 7.52
N TRP A 223 1.16 1.31 8.85
CA TRP A 223 1.34 2.46 9.74
C TRP A 223 2.79 2.92 9.80
N GLY A 224 3.75 2.00 9.65
CA GLY A 224 5.16 2.34 9.44
C GLY A 224 5.33 3.17 8.17
N SER A 225 4.71 2.76 7.07
CA SER A 225 4.68 3.51 5.80
C SER A 225 4.00 4.88 5.97
N TRP A 226 2.89 4.92 6.73
CA TRP A 226 2.16 6.17 6.98
C TRP A 226 3.02 7.21 7.71
N ILE A 227 3.75 6.85 8.77
CA ILE A 227 4.66 7.81 9.42
C ILE A 227 5.84 8.18 8.53
N THR A 228 6.34 7.25 7.71
CA THR A 228 7.46 7.51 6.80
C THR A 228 7.07 8.52 5.74
N GLY A 229 5.83 8.49 5.24
CA GLY A 229 5.33 9.44 4.26
C GLY A 229 5.39 10.90 4.70
N PHE A 230 5.40 11.20 5.99
CA PHE A 230 5.62 12.57 6.49
C PHE A 230 7.07 13.01 6.39
N CYS A 231 8.02 12.09 6.29
CA CYS A 231 9.46 12.36 6.37
C CYS A 231 10.16 12.39 5.00
N VAL A 232 9.46 12.03 3.92
CA VAL A 232 10.05 11.86 2.57
C VAL A 232 9.38 12.76 1.53
N GLY A 233 10.02 12.89 0.37
CA GLY A 233 9.52 13.69 -0.75
C GLY A 233 9.34 15.16 -0.38
N ASP A 234 8.27 15.77 -0.88
CA ASP A 234 7.95 17.18 -0.67
C ASP A 234 7.13 17.43 0.62
N VAL A 235 6.71 16.37 1.32
CA VAL A 235 5.84 16.50 2.50
C VAL A 235 6.50 17.26 3.65
N PRO A 236 7.81 17.08 3.95
CA PRO A 236 8.47 17.89 4.97
C PRO A 236 8.40 19.40 4.70
N ASP A 237 8.60 19.84 3.45
CA ASP A 237 8.51 21.24 3.09
C ASP A 237 7.08 21.78 3.19
N GLN A 238 6.08 20.99 2.81
CA GLN A 238 4.66 21.32 2.99
C GLN A 238 4.30 21.45 4.48
N LEU A 239 4.81 20.56 5.34
CA LEU A 239 4.63 20.64 6.78
C LEU A 239 5.26 21.91 7.37
N ALA A 240 6.48 22.26 6.97
CA ALA A 240 7.14 23.47 7.43
C ALA A 240 6.38 24.75 7.01
N ALA A 241 5.90 24.79 5.77
CA ALA A 241 5.10 25.89 5.25
C ALA A 241 3.77 26.05 6.00
N SER A 242 3.05 24.93 6.21
CA SER A 242 1.79 24.89 6.93
C SER A 242 1.93 25.30 8.41
N TYR A 243 3.05 24.91 9.06
CA TYR A 243 3.37 25.39 10.40
C TYR A 243 3.53 26.91 10.45
N LYS A 244 4.27 27.46 9.48
CA LYS A 244 4.47 28.92 9.40
C LYS A 244 3.19 29.67 9.14
N GLU A 245 2.31 29.12 8.30
CA GLU A 245 0.99 29.71 8.05
C GLU A 245 0.13 29.72 9.33
N LEU A 246 0.08 28.61 10.03
CA LEU A 246 -0.74 28.45 11.24
C LEU A 246 -0.26 29.32 12.40
N TYR A 247 1.06 29.38 12.65
CA TYR A 247 1.62 30.02 13.85
C TYR A 247 2.33 31.36 13.58
N GLY A 248 2.47 31.78 12.32
CA GLY A 248 3.12 33.03 11.93
C GLY A 248 4.63 33.07 12.17
N LYS A 249 5.29 31.93 12.34
CA LYS A 249 6.74 31.81 12.61
C LYS A 249 7.30 30.55 11.94
N ASP A 250 8.60 30.60 11.65
CA ASP A 250 9.28 29.43 11.09
C ASP A 250 9.32 28.26 12.10
N LEU A 251 9.28 27.03 11.59
CA LEU A 251 9.43 25.84 12.38
C LEU A 251 10.89 25.71 12.86
N GLU A 252 11.08 25.52 14.15
CA GLU A 252 12.36 25.15 14.74
C GLU A 252 12.39 23.63 14.96
N LEU A 253 13.42 22.96 14.43
CA LEU A 253 13.61 21.53 14.58
C LEU A 253 14.28 21.22 15.93
N SER A 254 13.76 20.22 16.60
CA SER A 254 14.36 19.65 17.82
C SER A 254 15.62 18.85 17.47
N ASP A 255 16.51 18.66 18.46
CA ASP A 255 17.67 17.80 18.30
C ASP A 255 17.26 16.40 17.84
N GLY A 256 17.93 15.89 16.81
CA GLY A 256 17.66 14.58 16.22
C GLY A 256 16.54 14.54 15.18
N CYS A 257 15.86 15.68 14.92
CA CYS A 257 14.88 15.79 13.83
C CYS A 257 15.56 16.30 12.55
N GLU A 258 15.55 15.51 11.49
CA GLU A 258 16.21 15.82 10.23
C GLU A 258 15.42 16.84 9.39
N ASN A 259 14.08 16.80 9.49
CA ASN A 259 13.18 17.69 8.77
C ASN A 259 11.85 17.88 9.51
N ALA A 260 10.91 18.63 8.92
CA ALA A 260 9.61 18.92 9.54
C ALA A 260 8.75 17.66 9.77
N GLY A 261 8.93 16.60 8.99
CA GLY A 261 8.25 15.33 9.21
C GLY A 261 8.68 14.68 10.52
N TYR A 262 9.98 14.57 10.76
CA TYR A 262 10.52 14.04 12.04
C TYR A 262 10.08 14.90 13.22
N GLU A 263 10.08 16.23 13.08
CA GLU A 263 9.62 17.16 14.10
C GLU A 263 8.12 16.95 14.41
N PHE A 264 7.31 16.79 13.36
CA PHE A 264 5.88 16.49 13.52
C PHE A 264 5.67 15.17 14.27
N LEU A 265 6.35 14.10 13.86
CA LEU A 265 6.25 12.79 14.51
C LEU A 265 6.67 12.85 15.97
N LYS A 266 7.76 13.56 16.26
CA LYS A 266 8.23 13.76 17.65
C LYS A 266 7.18 14.47 18.49
N ARG A 267 6.63 15.60 18.01
CA ARG A 267 5.61 16.36 18.75
C ARG A 267 4.32 15.58 18.89
N LEU A 268 3.91 14.82 17.87
CA LEU A 268 2.74 13.94 17.96
C LEU A 268 2.96 12.86 19.03
N HIS A 269 4.14 12.24 19.06
CA HIS A 269 4.50 11.24 20.08
C HIS A 269 4.49 11.86 21.49
N ASP A 270 5.13 13.04 21.68
CA ASP A 270 5.18 13.77 22.95
C ASP A 270 3.75 14.18 23.43
N ASN A 271 2.80 14.24 22.51
CA ASN A 271 1.39 14.50 22.80
C ASN A 271 0.58 13.25 23.20
N GLU A 272 1.28 12.13 23.43
CA GLU A 272 0.75 10.88 24.00
C GLU A 272 -0.46 10.34 23.20
N PRO A 273 -0.31 10.00 21.89
CA PRO A 273 -1.40 9.42 21.14
C PRO A 273 -1.85 8.08 21.73
N ILE A 274 -3.14 7.76 21.60
CA ILE A 274 -3.69 6.50 22.08
C ILE A 274 -3.58 5.46 20.97
N PHE A 275 -2.85 4.38 21.21
CA PHE A 275 -2.73 3.29 20.27
C PHE A 275 -3.87 2.28 20.42
N THR A 276 -4.45 1.88 19.29
CA THR A 276 -5.53 0.90 19.20
C THR A 276 -5.09 -0.27 18.32
N SER A 277 -5.82 -1.38 18.41
CA SER A 277 -5.50 -2.60 17.65
C SER A 277 -6.00 -2.57 16.20
N SER A 278 -6.99 -1.72 15.88
CA SER A 278 -7.63 -1.71 14.57
C SER A 278 -8.27 -0.37 14.20
N SER A 279 -8.44 -0.14 12.89
CA SER A 279 -9.23 0.99 12.39
C SER A 279 -10.71 0.95 12.78
N ASP A 280 -11.26 -0.23 13.09
CA ASP A 280 -12.65 -0.34 13.56
C ASP A 280 -12.79 0.19 14.99
N GLU A 281 -11.84 -0.12 15.87
CA GLU A 281 -11.79 0.41 17.24
C GLU A 281 -11.66 1.94 17.25
N ILE A 282 -10.82 2.51 16.37
CA ILE A 282 -10.71 3.98 16.21
C ILE A 282 -12.05 4.55 15.75
N ALA A 283 -12.63 4.00 14.69
CA ALA A 283 -13.86 4.47 14.11
C ALA A 283 -15.03 4.44 15.12
N GLU A 284 -15.14 3.38 15.91
CA GLU A 284 -16.13 3.25 16.99
C GLU A 284 -15.89 4.27 18.08
N SER A 285 -14.63 4.41 18.54
CA SER A 285 -14.28 5.34 19.62
C SER A 285 -14.55 6.79 19.25
N VAL A 286 -14.28 7.18 18.00
CA VAL A 286 -14.55 8.53 17.49
C VAL A 286 -16.03 8.71 17.16
N GLY A 287 -16.64 7.73 16.46
CA GLY A 287 -17.96 7.85 15.85
C GLY A 287 -19.15 7.64 16.79
N THR A 288 -18.95 7.08 17.99
CA THR A 288 -20.03 6.82 18.94
C THR A 288 -20.74 8.11 19.32
N LYS A 289 -22.10 8.08 19.26
CA LYS A 289 -22.96 9.23 19.61
C LYS A 289 -23.02 9.53 21.10
N GLY A 290 -23.41 10.75 21.45
CA GLY A 290 -23.61 11.19 22.83
C GLY A 290 -22.34 11.55 23.58
N GLN A 291 -21.19 11.66 22.91
CA GLN A 291 -19.93 12.08 23.51
C GLN A 291 -19.88 13.60 23.70
N THR A 292 -19.37 14.05 24.84
CA THR A 292 -19.24 15.50 25.11
C THR A 292 -17.91 16.06 24.62
N ASN A 293 -16.85 15.26 24.64
CA ASN A 293 -15.49 15.64 24.27
C ASN A 293 -14.77 14.45 23.61
N PRO A 294 -15.25 14.00 22.45
CA PRO A 294 -14.69 12.83 21.78
C PRO A 294 -13.24 13.05 21.35
N PRO A 295 -12.45 11.96 21.21
CA PRO A 295 -11.17 12.01 20.55
C PRO A 295 -11.34 12.27 19.05
N VAL A 296 -10.23 12.56 18.38
CA VAL A 296 -10.07 12.43 16.93
C VAL A 296 -9.20 11.21 16.62
N GLY A 297 -9.27 10.67 15.43
CA GLY A 297 -8.48 9.48 15.15
C GLY A 297 -8.21 9.26 13.67
N PHE A 298 -7.00 8.75 13.38
CA PHE A 298 -6.62 8.34 12.05
C PHE A 298 -7.06 6.90 11.80
N CYS A 299 -7.86 6.67 10.78
CA CYS A 299 -8.20 5.32 10.33
C CYS A 299 -8.45 5.27 8.82
N ALA A 300 -8.66 4.06 8.29
CA ALA A 300 -8.96 3.90 6.87
C ALA A 300 -10.24 4.66 6.49
N SER A 301 -10.16 5.48 5.46
CA SER A 301 -11.27 6.34 4.99
C SER A 301 -12.55 5.56 4.66
N SER A 302 -12.42 4.32 4.21
CA SER A 302 -13.56 3.42 3.94
C SER A 302 -14.39 3.05 5.17
N LYS A 303 -13.98 3.44 6.40
CA LYS A 303 -14.82 3.28 7.60
C LYS A 303 -16.08 4.13 7.56
N LEU A 304 -16.11 5.21 6.76
CA LEU A 304 -17.31 6.02 6.52
C LEU A 304 -18.53 5.17 6.11
N ARG A 305 -18.35 4.13 5.31
CA ARG A 305 -19.43 3.25 4.87
C ARG A 305 -20.17 2.56 6.02
N LYS A 306 -19.55 2.49 7.21
CA LYS A 306 -20.12 1.83 8.39
C LYS A 306 -20.95 2.76 9.28
N ASN A 307 -20.99 4.07 8.98
CA ASN A 307 -21.74 5.06 9.77
C ASN A 307 -23.22 4.67 9.94
N GLU A 308 -23.87 4.32 8.85
CA GLU A 308 -25.31 3.96 8.87
C GLU A 308 -25.53 2.65 9.64
N ASP A 309 -24.79 1.60 9.30
CA ASP A 309 -24.94 0.28 9.89
C ASP A 309 -24.70 0.27 11.41
N ASN A 310 -23.72 1.06 11.87
CA ASN A 310 -23.31 1.10 13.28
C ASN A 310 -23.92 2.29 14.04
N GLY A 311 -24.65 3.19 13.37
CA GLY A 311 -25.20 4.39 13.96
C GLY A 311 -24.13 5.37 14.44
N TRP A 312 -22.96 5.37 13.79
CA TRP A 312 -21.86 6.30 14.07
C TRP A 312 -22.10 7.68 13.43
N CYS A 313 -21.34 8.67 13.87
CA CYS A 313 -21.34 10.02 13.31
C CYS A 313 -19.92 10.48 12.95
N LEU A 314 -19.17 9.57 12.32
CA LEU A 314 -17.84 9.90 11.79
C LEU A 314 -17.97 10.91 10.65
N ALA A 315 -17.12 11.94 10.68
CA ALA A 315 -16.89 12.83 9.56
C ALA A 315 -15.39 12.95 9.27
N PRO A 316 -15.00 12.96 7.99
CA PRO A 316 -13.61 13.08 7.60
C PRO A 316 -13.12 14.51 7.74
N VAL A 317 -11.83 14.68 7.98
CA VAL A 317 -11.17 15.98 8.00
C VAL A 317 -10.33 16.12 6.74
N ASN A 318 -10.48 17.24 6.03
CA ASN A 318 -9.54 17.65 4.99
C ASN A 318 -8.47 18.53 5.60
N LEU A 319 -7.40 17.92 6.10
CA LEU A 319 -6.34 18.57 6.85
C LEU A 319 -5.37 19.33 5.96
N GLU A 320 -4.86 20.47 6.45
CA GLU A 320 -3.66 21.10 5.93
C GLU A 320 -2.41 20.54 6.62
N PRO A 321 -1.28 20.36 5.91
CA PRO A 321 -1.11 20.45 4.46
C PRO A 321 -1.55 19.20 3.74
N THR A 322 -1.82 18.09 4.46
CA THR A 322 -2.25 16.83 3.88
C THR A 322 -3.31 16.15 4.74
N THR A 323 -4.37 15.69 4.08
CA THR A 323 -5.48 14.99 4.75
C THR A 323 -5.17 13.53 5.02
N GLY A 324 -4.19 12.97 4.31
CA GLY A 324 -3.80 11.59 4.45
C GLY A 324 -2.84 11.14 3.37
N ILE A 325 -2.35 9.93 3.55
CA ILE A 325 -1.45 9.26 2.63
C ILE A 325 -2.23 8.22 1.85
N PRO A 326 -2.15 8.25 0.50
CA PRO A 326 -2.86 7.29 -0.34
C PRO A 326 -2.44 5.85 -0.05
N ALA A 327 -3.41 4.98 0.00
CA ALA A 327 -3.24 3.55 0.10
C ALA A 327 -3.95 2.91 -1.09
N ILE A 328 -3.20 2.55 -2.12
CA ILE A 328 -3.74 1.93 -3.32
C ILE A 328 -3.98 0.46 -3.03
N ASN A 329 -5.24 0.03 -3.16
CA ASN A 329 -5.59 -1.39 -3.16
C ASN A 329 -5.24 -1.96 -4.51
N THR A 330 -4.47 -3.03 -4.53
CA THR A 330 -3.88 -3.60 -5.75
C THR A 330 -4.13 -5.10 -5.86
N LEU A 331 -4.08 -5.60 -7.07
CA LEU A 331 -4.35 -6.98 -7.44
C LEU A 331 -3.13 -7.59 -8.11
N TYR A 332 -2.79 -8.82 -7.72
CA TYR A 332 -1.70 -9.57 -8.32
C TYR A 332 -2.15 -10.99 -8.64
N VAL A 333 -1.59 -11.55 -9.72
CA VAL A 333 -1.59 -13.00 -9.95
C VAL A 333 -0.38 -13.58 -9.24
N VAL A 334 -0.56 -14.66 -8.51
CA VAL A 334 0.56 -15.37 -7.85
C VAL A 334 1.34 -16.17 -8.88
N GLY A 335 2.66 -16.07 -8.80
CA GLY A 335 3.55 -16.81 -9.69
C GLY A 335 3.37 -18.32 -9.56
N GLU A 336 3.39 -19.01 -10.70
CA GLU A 336 3.24 -20.47 -10.81
C GLU A 336 1.92 -21.03 -10.22
N CYS A 337 0.88 -20.18 -10.05
CA CYS A 337 -0.43 -20.64 -9.62
C CYS A 337 -1.05 -21.64 -10.60
N GLU A 338 -1.93 -22.50 -10.08
CA GLU A 338 -2.55 -23.57 -10.86
C GLU A 338 -3.65 -23.09 -11.81
N HIS A 339 -4.27 -21.90 -11.52
CA HIS A 339 -5.44 -21.40 -12.24
C HIS A 339 -5.23 -19.98 -12.79
N PRO A 340 -4.20 -19.75 -13.66
CA PRO A 340 -3.84 -18.39 -14.08
C PRO A 340 -4.91 -17.69 -14.94
N ASN A 341 -5.70 -18.43 -15.73
CA ASN A 341 -6.76 -17.81 -16.53
C ASN A 341 -7.96 -17.42 -15.67
N ALA A 342 -8.31 -18.21 -14.68
CA ALA A 342 -9.33 -17.89 -13.68
C ALA A 342 -8.88 -16.68 -12.81
N ALA A 343 -7.58 -16.60 -12.48
CA ALA A 343 -7.00 -15.46 -11.77
C ALA A 343 -7.10 -14.17 -12.59
N LYS A 344 -6.73 -14.19 -13.87
CA LYS A 344 -6.84 -13.04 -14.79
C LYS A 344 -8.30 -12.61 -14.94
N LEU A 345 -9.22 -13.55 -15.15
CA LEU A 345 -10.65 -13.26 -15.25
C LEU A 345 -11.22 -12.66 -13.95
N TYR A 346 -10.79 -13.17 -12.78
CA TYR A 346 -11.20 -12.65 -11.49
C TYR A 346 -10.71 -11.22 -11.26
N ILE A 347 -9.47 -10.90 -11.67
CA ILE A 347 -8.92 -9.54 -11.61
C ILE A 347 -9.73 -8.61 -12.51
N ARG A 348 -10.01 -8.99 -13.76
CA ARG A 348 -10.86 -8.19 -14.68
C ARG A 348 -12.24 -7.93 -14.08
N PHE A 349 -12.85 -8.96 -13.49
CA PHE A 349 -14.14 -8.83 -12.81
C PHE A 349 -14.08 -7.84 -11.63
N MET A 350 -13.03 -7.89 -10.81
CA MET A 350 -12.84 -6.94 -9.72
C MET A 350 -12.62 -5.51 -10.22
N LEU A 351 -11.86 -5.33 -11.29
CA LEU A 351 -11.63 -4.01 -11.90
C LEU A 351 -12.89 -3.43 -12.55
N GLY A 352 -13.87 -4.27 -12.93
CA GLY A 352 -15.07 -3.92 -13.66
C GLY A 352 -14.85 -3.82 -15.17
N GLY A 353 -15.85 -4.22 -15.93
CA GLY A 353 -15.82 -4.18 -17.39
C GLY A 353 -15.86 -2.75 -17.95
N VAL A 354 -15.29 -2.57 -19.15
CA VAL A 354 -15.37 -1.31 -19.90
C VAL A 354 -16.74 -1.11 -20.57
N ASP A 355 -17.57 -2.14 -20.58
CA ASP A 355 -18.97 -2.12 -21.01
C ASP A 355 -19.93 -1.57 -19.94
N GLY A 356 -19.39 -1.17 -18.77
CA GLY A 356 -20.15 -0.67 -17.64
C GLY A 356 -20.62 -1.75 -16.65
N ASP A 357 -20.25 -3.02 -16.84
CA ASP A 357 -20.52 -4.05 -15.83
C ASP A 357 -19.59 -3.91 -14.63
N LEU A 358 -20.07 -3.27 -13.59
CA LEU A 358 -19.37 -3.06 -12.33
C LEU A 358 -19.78 -4.08 -11.24
N SER A 359 -20.30 -5.23 -11.62
CA SER A 359 -20.82 -6.23 -10.65
C SER A 359 -19.78 -6.74 -9.65
N GLY A 360 -18.49 -6.76 -10.03
CA GLY A 360 -17.37 -7.04 -9.13
C GLY A 360 -16.87 -5.81 -8.41
N TYR A 361 -16.73 -4.69 -9.13
CA TYR A 361 -16.18 -3.44 -8.61
C TYR A 361 -17.08 -2.74 -7.57
N LYS A 362 -18.40 -2.80 -7.72
CA LYS A 362 -19.38 -2.11 -6.87
C LYS A 362 -19.18 -2.28 -5.36
N TYR A 363 -18.58 -3.37 -4.93
CA TYR A 363 -18.29 -3.59 -3.51
C TYR A 363 -17.17 -2.71 -2.96
N PHE A 364 -16.36 -2.14 -3.84
CA PHE A 364 -15.23 -1.24 -3.52
C PHE A 364 -15.58 0.23 -3.78
N ASN A 365 -16.58 0.52 -4.63
CA ASN A 365 -17.10 1.86 -4.85
C ASN A 365 -18.02 2.28 -3.70
N THR A 366 -17.45 2.70 -2.60
CA THR A 366 -18.14 3.06 -1.34
C THR A 366 -17.56 4.34 -0.77
N LEU A 367 -18.31 5.01 0.12
CA LEU A 367 -17.81 6.20 0.82
C LEU A 367 -16.43 5.96 1.44
N GLY A 368 -15.51 6.88 1.18
CA GLY A 368 -14.11 6.81 1.61
C GLY A 368 -13.22 5.87 0.78
N GLY A 369 -13.72 5.40 -0.35
CA GLY A 369 -12.96 4.77 -1.40
C GLY A 369 -13.13 5.54 -2.71
N TRP A 370 -12.05 5.72 -3.47
CA TRP A 370 -12.08 6.45 -4.72
C TRP A 370 -11.65 5.56 -5.88
N PRO A 371 -12.43 5.54 -6.99
CA PRO A 371 -11.99 4.83 -8.19
C PRO A 371 -10.67 5.41 -8.70
N VAL A 372 -9.81 4.54 -9.22
CA VAL A 372 -8.62 4.95 -9.99
C VAL A 372 -8.95 5.11 -11.48
N ARG A 373 -10.06 4.54 -11.91
CA ARG A 373 -10.57 4.62 -13.30
C ARG A 373 -11.35 5.91 -13.49
N ASP A 374 -11.07 6.62 -14.59
CA ASP A 374 -11.69 7.91 -14.94
C ASP A 374 -13.12 7.77 -15.48
N ASP A 375 -13.52 6.55 -15.87
CA ASP A 375 -14.86 6.21 -16.38
C ASP A 375 -15.80 5.65 -15.28
N ILE A 376 -15.37 5.61 -14.02
CA ILE A 376 -16.20 5.19 -12.88
C ILE A 376 -16.45 6.38 -11.95
N GLU A 377 -17.72 6.76 -11.80
CA GLU A 377 -18.12 7.79 -10.85
C GLU A 377 -17.90 7.32 -9.40
N PRO A 378 -17.34 8.17 -8.52
CA PRO A 378 -17.25 7.86 -7.09
C PRO A 378 -18.63 7.60 -6.45
N ALA A 379 -18.65 6.89 -5.33
CA ALA A 379 -19.88 6.64 -4.59
C ALA A 379 -20.59 7.96 -4.22
N GLU A 380 -21.92 7.95 -4.29
CA GLU A 380 -22.74 9.12 -3.95
C GLU A 380 -22.41 9.65 -2.55
N GLY A 381 -22.20 10.96 -2.43
CA GLY A 381 -21.81 11.62 -1.18
C GLY A 381 -20.30 11.59 -0.89
N SER A 382 -19.47 11.04 -1.78
CA SER A 382 -18.01 11.15 -1.68
C SER A 382 -17.54 12.57 -2.02
N THR A 383 -16.64 13.14 -1.23
CA THR A 383 -15.85 14.29 -1.65
C THR A 383 -14.98 13.88 -2.84
N PRO A 384 -14.95 14.64 -3.94
CA PRO A 384 -14.04 14.35 -5.05
C PRO A 384 -12.60 14.24 -4.59
N TYR A 385 -11.87 13.23 -5.08
CA TYR A 385 -10.47 13.01 -4.68
C TYR A 385 -9.58 14.22 -4.98
N SER A 386 -9.86 14.93 -6.07
CA SER A 386 -9.14 16.15 -6.48
C SER A 386 -9.36 17.36 -5.56
N GLU A 387 -10.35 17.32 -4.68
CA GLU A 387 -10.62 18.38 -3.68
C GLU A 387 -9.95 18.10 -2.33
N LEU A 388 -9.34 16.92 -2.19
CA LEU A 388 -8.63 16.54 -0.97
C LEU A 388 -7.16 17.01 -1.04
N HIS A 389 -6.65 17.47 0.10
CA HIS A 389 -5.24 17.79 0.27
C HIS A 389 -4.46 16.47 0.42
N VAL A 390 -4.18 15.80 -0.66
CA VAL A 390 -3.43 14.53 -0.65
C VAL A 390 -2.02 14.79 -1.15
N SER A 391 -1.04 14.39 -0.36
CA SER A 391 0.36 14.49 -0.77
C SER A 391 0.72 13.38 -1.75
N ASP A 392 1.35 13.74 -2.86
CA ASP A 392 2.00 12.77 -3.73
C ASP A 392 3.31 12.32 -3.08
N PHE A 393 3.53 11.04 -3.01
CA PHE A 393 4.80 10.47 -2.57
C PHE A 393 5.17 9.27 -3.44
N ASN A 394 6.48 9.03 -3.51
CA ASN A 394 7.02 7.89 -4.23
C ASN A 394 7.14 6.70 -3.26
N VAL A 395 6.56 5.56 -3.61
CA VAL A 395 6.68 4.33 -2.79
C VAL A 395 8.14 3.86 -2.63
N THR A 396 9.03 4.19 -3.60
CA THR A 396 10.46 3.92 -3.49
C THR A 396 11.11 4.73 -2.36
N ASP A 397 10.74 6.01 -2.21
CA ASP A 397 11.25 6.85 -1.12
C ASP A 397 10.80 6.29 0.24
N ILE A 398 9.58 5.76 0.31
CA ILE A 398 9.10 5.08 1.53
C ILE A 398 9.90 3.80 1.78
N TYR A 399 10.10 2.96 0.75
CA TYR A 399 10.84 1.70 0.86
C TYR A 399 12.26 1.91 1.40
N GLU A 400 12.95 2.92 0.90
CA GLU A 400 14.32 3.24 1.31
C GLU A 400 14.41 3.84 2.71
N ASN A 401 13.34 4.52 3.18
CA ASN A 401 13.37 5.30 4.43
C ASN A 401 12.52 4.71 5.57
N ILE A 402 11.79 3.62 5.36
CA ILE A 402 10.89 3.07 6.38
C ILE A 402 11.63 2.62 7.64
N ASN A 403 12.80 1.99 7.50
CA ASN A 403 13.58 1.53 8.65
C ASN A 403 14.16 2.70 9.46
N PRO A 404 14.86 3.70 8.87
CA PRO A 404 15.30 4.89 9.61
C PRO A 404 14.17 5.60 10.37
N VAL A 405 13.00 5.77 9.77
CA VAL A 405 11.86 6.44 10.42
C VAL A 405 11.28 5.59 11.56
N ARG A 406 11.18 4.28 11.39
CA ARG A 406 10.75 3.37 12.48
C ARG A 406 11.75 3.32 13.62
N ASP A 407 13.05 3.36 13.33
CA ASP A 407 14.10 3.45 14.36
C ASP A 407 13.98 4.77 15.13
N PHE A 408 13.78 5.88 14.43
CA PHE A 408 13.50 7.17 15.06
C PHE A 408 12.29 7.10 15.98
N TRP A 409 11.15 6.58 15.49
CA TRP A 409 9.93 6.42 16.30
C TRP A 409 10.16 5.56 17.53
N THR A 410 10.92 4.48 17.41
CA THR A 410 11.30 3.60 18.52
C THR A 410 12.11 4.32 19.59
N LEU A 411 12.98 5.27 19.20
CA LEU A 411 13.81 6.03 20.12
C LEU A 411 13.05 7.14 20.87
N LEU A 412 11.85 7.48 20.45
CA LEU A 412 11.01 8.47 21.14
C LEU A 412 10.37 7.93 22.42
N GLY A 413 10.17 6.64 22.54
CA GLY A 413 9.53 6.04 23.70
C GLY A 413 9.46 4.58 23.74
#